data_fe129fdc3d2065762fb3331c5b0d738d
#
_entry.id   fe129fdc3d2065762fb3331c5b0d738d
#
_cell.length_a   1.000
_cell.length_b   1.000
_cell.length_c   1.000
_cell.angle_alpha   90.00
_cell.angle_beta   90.00
_cell.angle_gamma   90.00
#
_symmetry.space_group_name_H-M   'P 1'
#
loop_
_entity.id
_entity.type
_entity.pdbx_description
1 polymer ?
#
loop_
_entity_poly.entity_id
_entity_poly.type
_entity_poly.pdbx_seq_one_letter_code
_entity_poly.pdbx_strand_id
1 'polypeptide(L)'
;MTIDRAAALDAALGAEALRARLVAEEPLAAGDPERIRLVRAPGRVNLIGEHTDYNLGFVLPAAIDLEIRIAFVPTADRRVELVNGAMGERSGFDLDAIGPRRGASIDYAAGTAWALGEAGIQMHNLRGVIVSSLPTGSSLSSSAALELAAAWALADLPGGGIPALQLARICQRAENVHVGVNCGLMDQFASACGADGAAILLDCRSLEHREVALPLATHTLGALPGRPGASPGASTTLAGRSAMQRLLRSPGKTRRSFHCAT
;
A
#
# COMPACT_ATOMS: atom_id res chain seq x y z
N MET A 1 -9.63 -8.85 -24.96
CA MET A 1 -9.19 -9.68 -23.80
C MET A 1 -8.73 -8.88 -22.57
N THR A 2 -8.65 -7.55 -22.63
CA THR A 2 -8.10 -6.67 -21.57
C THR A 2 -9.16 -6.21 -20.55
N ILE A 3 -10.42 -6.14 -20.93
CA ILE A 3 -11.53 -5.63 -20.07
C ILE A 3 -11.90 -6.65 -18.98
N ASP A 4 -11.80 -7.93 -19.28
CA ASP A 4 -12.20 -9.01 -18.37
C ASP A 4 -11.23 -9.18 -17.17
N ARG A 5 -9.94 -8.95 -17.41
CA ARG A 5 -8.91 -9.10 -16.36
C ARG A 5 -8.94 -7.96 -15.31
N ALA A 6 -9.22 -6.75 -15.76
CA ALA A 6 -9.36 -5.61 -14.84
C ALA A 6 -10.63 -5.74 -13.98
N ALA A 7 -11.73 -6.17 -14.57
CA ALA A 7 -12.97 -6.42 -13.84
C ALA A 7 -12.84 -7.60 -12.86
N ALA A 8 -12.13 -8.67 -13.23
CA ALA A 8 -11.84 -9.79 -12.35
C ALA A 8 -10.92 -9.39 -11.20
N LEU A 9 -9.94 -8.52 -11.46
CA LEU A 9 -9.06 -7.99 -10.42
C LEU A 9 -9.81 -7.07 -9.45
N ASP A 10 -10.64 -6.16 -9.95
CA ASP A 10 -11.51 -5.32 -9.13
C ASP A 10 -12.46 -6.16 -8.27
N ALA A 11 -13.02 -7.23 -8.82
CA ALA A 11 -13.86 -8.14 -8.07
C ALA A 11 -13.09 -8.89 -6.97
N ALA A 12 -11.88 -9.36 -7.27
CA ALA A 12 -11.01 -10.06 -6.30
C ALA A 12 -10.48 -9.14 -5.21
N LEU A 13 -10.33 -7.85 -5.49
CA LEU A 13 -9.91 -6.81 -4.55
C LEU A 13 -11.08 -6.22 -3.76
N GLY A 14 -12.32 -6.52 -4.14
CA GLY A 14 -13.52 -6.03 -3.44
C GLY A 14 -13.53 -6.40 -1.97
N ALA A 15 -14.09 -5.53 -1.14
CA ALA A 15 -14.13 -5.74 0.31
C ALA A 15 -14.81 -7.06 0.70
N GLU A 16 -15.88 -7.43 0.01
CA GLU A 16 -16.60 -8.69 0.25
C GLU A 16 -15.77 -9.91 -0.12
N ALA A 17 -15.09 -9.87 -1.27
CA ALA A 17 -14.22 -10.96 -1.71
C ALA A 17 -13.04 -11.17 -0.75
N LEU A 18 -12.45 -10.08 -0.26
CA LEU A 18 -11.37 -10.15 0.74
C LEU A 18 -11.85 -10.68 2.09
N ARG A 19 -13.03 -10.26 2.54
CA ARG A 19 -13.65 -10.79 3.75
C ARG A 19 -13.93 -12.29 3.63
N ALA A 20 -14.56 -12.70 2.53
CA ALA A 20 -14.86 -14.10 2.26
C ALA A 20 -13.59 -14.95 2.22
N ARG A 21 -12.52 -14.43 1.59
CA ARG A 21 -11.24 -15.11 1.54
C ARG A 21 -10.60 -15.25 2.91
N LEU A 22 -10.59 -14.17 3.72
CA LEU A 22 -10.06 -14.24 5.07
C LEU A 22 -10.84 -15.23 5.93
N VAL A 23 -12.16 -15.28 5.81
CA VAL A 23 -13.02 -16.27 6.50
C VAL A 23 -12.64 -17.71 6.13
N ALA A 24 -12.29 -17.94 4.85
CA ALA A 24 -11.86 -19.27 4.39
C ALA A 24 -10.46 -19.67 4.90
N GLU A 25 -9.58 -18.70 5.12
CA GLU A 25 -8.18 -18.93 5.51
C GLU A 25 -7.97 -18.91 7.03
N GLU A 26 -8.82 -18.18 7.78
CA GLU A 26 -8.61 -17.91 9.20
C GLU A 26 -9.87 -18.23 10.04
N PRO A 27 -9.80 -19.26 10.88
CA PRO A 27 -10.93 -19.69 11.72
C PRO A 27 -11.46 -18.59 12.66
N LEU A 28 -10.60 -17.67 13.13
CA LEU A 28 -11.03 -16.55 13.98
C LEU A 28 -11.94 -15.59 13.22
N ALA A 29 -11.68 -15.38 11.94
CA ALA A 29 -12.52 -14.55 11.08
C ALA A 29 -13.85 -15.25 10.76
N ALA A 30 -13.84 -16.57 10.63
CA ALA A 30 -15.05 -17.38 10.43
C ALA A 30 -15.97 -17.35 11.67
N GLY A 31 -15.39 -17.32 12.88
CA GLY A 31 -16.14 -17.28 14.13
C GLY A 31 -16.78 -15.92 14.44
N ASP A 32 -16.18 -14.82 13.96
CA ASP A 32 -16.67 -13.45 14.18
C ASP A 32 -16.29 -12.54 13.00
N PRO A 33 -17.07 -12.52 11.92
CA PRO A 33 -16.80 -11.71 10.74
C PRO A 33 -16.80 -10.18 10.99
N GLU A 34 -17.44 -9.72 12.06
CA GLU A 34 -17.49 -8.30 12.42
C GLU A 34 -16.12 -7.77 12.90
N ARG A 35 -15.24 -8.66 13.35
CA ARG A 35 -13.87 -8.31 13.72
C ARG A 35 -12.95 -8.10 12.52
N ILE A 36 -13.39 -8.45 11.32
CA ILE A 36 -12.57 -8.27 10.12
C ILE A 36 -12.38 -6.79 9.82
N ARG A 37 -11.14 -6.38 9.72
CA ARG A 37 -10.70 -5.04 9.35
C ARG A 37 -10.04 -5.06 7.98
N LEU A 38 -10.12 -3.93 7.29
CA LEU A 38 -9.58 -3.74 5.95
C LEU A 38 -8.76 -2.47 5.91
N VAL A 39 -7.55 -2.58 5.41
CA VAL A 39 -6.68 -1.45 5.08
C VAL A 39 -6.28 -1.52 3.62
N ARG A 40 -5.93 -0.38 3.05
CA ARG A 40 -5.43 -0.27 1.69
C ARG A 40 -4.38 0.82 1.58
N ALA A 41 -3.41 0.63 0.70
CA ALA A 41 -2.40 1.62 0.37
C ALA A 41 -2.17 1.66 -1.14
N PRO A 42 -2.25 2.83 -1.78
CA PRO A 42 -2.03 2.97 -3.21
C PRO A 42 -0.55 2.89 -3.56
N GLY A 43 -0.28 2.45 -4.79
CA GLY A 43 0.99 2.76 -5.43
C GLY A 43 1.03 4.21 -5.92
N ARG A 44 2.13 4.59 -6.56
CA ARG A 44 2.30 5.94 -7.10
C ARG A 44 2.96 5.92 -8.47
N VAL A 45 2.72 6.97 -9.24
CA VAL A 45 3.57 7.39 -10.34
C VAL A 45 4.25 8.70 -9.97
N ASN A 46 5.47 8.93 -10.44
CA ASN A 46 6.09 10.24 -10.35
C ASN A 46 5.95 10.95 -11.70
N LEU A 47 5.40 12.16 -11.70
CA LEU A 47 5.18 12.92 -12.93
C LEU A 47 6.44 13.68 -13.35
N ILE A 48 7.21 14.17 -12.38
CA ILE A 48 8.50 14.85 -12.57
C ILE A 48 9.30 14.87 -11.28
N GLY A 49 10.62 14.88 -11.38
CA GLY A 49 11.54 14.90 -10.23
C GLY A 49 12.13 13.53 -9.94
N GLU A 50 12.49 12.77 -11.01
CA GLU A 50 13.17 11.50 -10.86
C GLU A 50 14.53 11.67 -10.20
N HIS A 51 14.83 10.83 -9.20
CA HIS A 51 16.09 10.82 -8.45
C HIS A 51 16.38 12.12 -7.67
N THR A 52 15.37 12.94 -7.40
CA THR A 52 15.55 14.18 -6.64
C THR A 52 15.16 14.06 -5.18
N ASP A 53 14.33 13.08 -4.82
CA ASP A 53 13.82 12.88 -3.46
C ASP A 53 14.93 12.63 -2.41
N TYR A 54 15.88 11.75 -2.69
CA TYR A 54 17.04 11.49 -1.82
C TYR A 54 18.16 12.54 -2.00
N ASN A 55 18.02 13.47 -2.98
CA ASN A 55 18.90 14.62 -3.20
C ASN A 55 18.28 15.94 -2.70
N LEU A 56 17.26 15.87 -1.83
CA LEU A 56 16.59 17.02 -1.22
C LEU A 56 15.99 18.00 -2.25
N GLY A 57 15.53 17.49 -3.37
CA GLY A 57 14.88 18.24 -4.44
C GLY A 57 13.36 18.19 -4.39
N PHE A 58 12.75 18.72 -5.44
CA PHE A 58 11.30 18.65 -5.62
C PHE A 58 10.88 17.40 -6.37
N VAL A 59 9.71 16.86 -6.00
CA VAL A 59 9.05 15.77 -6.70
C VAL A 59 7.56 16.09 -6.88
N LEU A 60 6.94 15.47 -7.88
CA LEU A 60 5.51 15.63 -8.16
C LEU A 60 4.84 14.26 -8.36
N PRO A 61 4.78 13.42 -7.32
CA PRO A 61 4.10 12.15 -7.41
C PRO A 61 2.58 12.30 -7.35
N ALA A 62 1.88 11.31 -7.90
CA ALA A 62 0.44 11.13 -7.77
C ALA A 62 0.16 9.69 -7.32
N ALA A 63 -0.71 9.52 -6.35
CA ALA A 63 -1.24 8.20 -6.02
C ALA A 63 -2.08 7.65 -7.18
N ILE A 64 -2.05 6.34 -7.37
CA ILE A 64 -2.79 5.67 -8.43
C ILE A 64 -3.84 4.72 -7.86
N ASP A 65 -4.74 4.25 -8.70
CA ASP A 65 -5.81 3.32 -8.32
C ASP A 65 -5.36 1.86 -8.18
N LEU A 66 -4.09 1.58 -8.49
CA LEU A 66 -3.49 0.30 -8.19
C LEU A 66 -2.96 0.32 -6.75
N GLU A 67 -3.29 -0.72 -5.98
CA GLU A 67 -3.07 -0.70 -4.54
C GLU A 67 -2.78 -2.07 -3.94
N ILE A 68 -2.30 -2.07 -2.71
CA ILE A 68 -2.25 -3.24 -1.83
C ILE A 68 -3.39 -3.14 -0.82
N ARG A 69 -4.08 -4.24 -0.59
CA ARG A 69 -5.10 -4.39 0.45
C ARG A 69 -4.76 -5.52 1.39
N ILE A 70 -5.04 -5.31 2.67
CA ILE A 70 -4.95 -6.35 3.70
C ILE A 70 -6.30 -6.43 4.41
N ALA A 71 -6.90 -7.62 4.39
CA ALA A 71 -7.99 -7.97 5.29
C ALA A 71 -7.41 -8.76 6.45
N PHE A 72 -7.76 -8.44 7.68
CA PHE A 72 -7.17 -9.07 8.85
C PHE A 72 -8.12 -9.12 10.05
N VAL A 73 -7.80 -10.01 10.99
CA VAL A 73 -8.37 -10.03 12.33
C VAL A 73 -7.22 -9.86 13.35
N PRO A 74 -7.41 -9.04 14.40
CA PRO A 74 -6.48 -8.99 15.51
C PRO A 74 -6.46 -10.34 16.26
N THR A 75 -5.27 -10.76 16.70
CA THR A 75 -5.09 -11.99 17.47
C THR A 75 -4.46 -11.70 18.83
N ALA A 76 -4.44 -12.68 19.73
CA ALA A 76 -3.84 -12.54 21.05
C ALA A 76 -2.41 -13.09 21.12
N ASP A 77 -1.99 -13.86 20.11
CA ASP A 77 -0.62 -14.37 19.98
C ASP A 77 0.30 -13.26 19.46
N ARG A 78 1.55 -13.22 19.87
CA ARG A 78 2.51 -12.16 19.45
C ARG A 78 3.03 -12.36 18.02
N ARG A 79 2.19 -12.89 17.10
CA ARG A 79 2.57 -13.24 15.75
C ARG A 79 1.77 -12.47 14.71
N VAL A 80 2.47 -11.99 13.70
CA VAL A 80 1.90 -11.46 12.45
C VAL A 80 1.99 -12.54 11.39
N GLU A 81 0.88 -12.85 10.75
CA GLU A 81 0.81 -13.84 9.69
C GLU A 81 -0.07 -13.34 8.54
N LEU A 82 0.47 -13.38 7.33
CA LEU A 82 -0.20 -12.96 6.11
C LEU A 82 -0.20 -14.08 5.08
N VAL A 83 -1.35 -14.32 4.48
CA VAL A 83 -1.52 -15.22 3.33
C VAL A 83 -1.54 -14.38 2.06
N ASN A 84 -0.66 -14.68 1.12
CA ASN A 84 -0.68 -14.07 -0.20
C ASN A 84 -1.94 -14.53 -0.95
N GLY A 85 -2.83 -13.59 -1.21
CA GLY A 85 -4.09 -13.87 -1.86
C GLY A 85 -3.99 -14.42 -3.27
N ALA A 86 -2.93 -14.22 -4.01
CA ALA A 86 -2.73 -14.74 -5.35
C ALA A 86 -2.14 -16.16 -5.37
N MET A 87 -1.21 -16.45 -4.46
CA MET A 87 -0.43 -17.69 -4.44
C MET A 87 -0.83 -18.66 -3.33
N GLY A 88 -1.56 -18.21 -2.31
CA GLY A 88 -1.89 -19.01 -1.12
C GLY A 88 -0.71 -19.21 -0.18
N GLU A 89 0.45 -18.60 -0.46
CA GLU A 89 1.63 -18.71 0.38
C GLU A 89 1.43 -17.98 1.70
N ARG A 90 1.76 -18.64 2.79
CA ARG A 90 1.67 -18.09 4.15
C ARG A 90 3.07 -17.68 4.62
N SER A 91 3.18 -16.46 5.13
CA SER A 91 4.41 -15.93 5.69
C SER A 91 4.11 -15.10 6.93
N GLY A 92 5.11 -14.96 7.81
CA GLY A 92 4.90 -14.23 9.05
C GLY A 92 6.19 -14.05 9.86
N PHE A 93 6.04 -13.30 10.95
CA PHE A 93 7.11 -13.01 11.89
C PHE A 93 6.54 -12.85 13.31
N ASP A 94 7.42 -12.92 14.31
CA ASP A 94 7.10 -12.66 15.71
C ASP A 94 7.38 -11.20 16.03
N LEU A 95 6.42 -10.51 16.67
CA LEU A 95 6.57 -9.10 17.07
C LEU A 95 7.59 -8.91 18.19
N ASP A 96 7.82 -9.91 19.03
CA ASP A 96 8.81 -9.85 20.11
C ASP A 96 10.22 -10.23 19.63
N ALA A 97 10.35 -10.82 18.45
CA ALA A 97 11.61 -11.31 17.89
C ALA A 97 11.68 -11.10 16.38
N ILE A 98 11.60 -9.85 15.95
CA ILE A 98 11.73 -9.50 14.53
C ILE A 98 13.18 -9.77 14.10
N GLY A 99 13.36 -10.85 13.33
CA GLY A 99 14.67 -11.27 12.85
C GLY A 99 15.19 -10.44 11.68
N PRO A 100 16.41 -10.71 11.22
CA PRO A 100 16.99 -10.04 10.07
C PRO A 100 16.18 -10.34 8.79
N ARG A 101 16.34 -9.49 7.78
CA ARG A 101 15.69 -9.68 6.48
C ARG A 101 16.06 -11.04 5.87
N ARG A 102 15.09 -11.65 5.19
CA ARG A 102 15.21 -12.98 4.56
C ARG A 102 15.22 -12.92 3.02
N GLY A 103 15.03 -11.73 2.45
CA GLY A 103 14.89 -11.50 1.00
C GLY A 103 13.50 -11.82 0.46
N ALA A 104 12.47 -11.78 1.32
CA ALA A 104 11.09 -12.04 0.97
C ALA A 104 10.21 -10.79 1.13
N SER A 105 9.05 -10.76 0.49
CA SER A 105 8.12 -9.62 0.57
C SER A 105 7.65 -9.32 2.00
N ILE A 106 7.58 -10.33 2.86
CA ILE A 106 7.21 -10.15 4.27
C ILE A 106 8.21 -9.28 5.04
N ASP A 107 9.44 -9.14 4.56
CA ASP A 107 10.47 -8.32 5.21
C ASP A 107 10.10 -6.83 5.25
N TYR A 108 9.31 -6.35 4.30
CA TYR A 108 8.77 -4.99 4.33
C TYR A 108 7.78 -4.81 5.48
N ALA A 109 6.89 -5.76 5.71
CA ALA A 109 5.97 -5.73 6.85
C ALA A 109 6.70 -5.92 8.18
N ALA A 110 7.70 -6.81 8.24
CA ALA A 110 8.53 -7.01 9.42
C ALA A 110 9.37 -5.76 9.76
N GLY A 111 9.98 -5.15 8.74
CA GLY A 111 10.70 -3.88 8.88
C GLY A 111 9.79 -2.74 9.35
N THR A 112 8.57 -2.68 8.83
CA THR A 112 7.56 -1.71 9.29
C THR A 112 7.21 -1.92 10.76
N ALA A 113 6.99 -3.17 11.20
CA ALA A 113 6.74 -3.48 12.60
C ALA A 113 7.94 -3.08 13.48
N TRP A 114 9.16 -3.37 13.04
CA TRP A 114 10.37 -2.94 13.73
C TRP A 114 10.43 -1.42 13.87
N ALA A 115 10.20 -0.67 12.80
CA ALA A 115 10.26 0.79 12.82
C ALA A 115 9.13 1.44 13.65
N LEU A 116 7.93 0.85 13.66
CA LEU A 116 6.83 1.26 14.55
C LEU A 116 7.21 1.06 16.03
N GLY A 117 7.82 -0.07 16.36
CA GLY A 117 8.32 -0.35 17.70
C GLY A 117 9.38 0.65 18.16
N GLU A 118 10.35 0.96 17.29
CA GLU A 118 11.37 2.00 17.54
C GLU A 118 10.75 3.40 17.77
N ALA A 119 9.62 3.68 17.12
CA ALA A 119 8.88 4.92 17.29
C ALA A 119 7.96 4.90 18.54
N GLY A 120 7.95 3.83 19.32
CA GLY A 120 7.12 3.68 20.53
C GLY A 120 5.63 3.49 20.23
N ILE A 121 5.28 3.09 19.00
CA ILE A 121 3.89 2.90 18.61
C ILE A 121 3.42 1.50 19.03
N GLN A 122 2.29 1.46 19.73
CA GLN A 122 1.66 0.22 20.13
C GLN A 122 1.13 -0.51 18.89
N MET A 123 1.42 -1.78 18.78
CA MET A 123 1.01 -2.63 17.67
C MET A 123 0.12 -3.77 18.12
N HIS A 124 -0.75 -4.19 17.22
CA HIS A 124 -1.55 -5.39 17.35
C HIS A 124 -0.94 -6.51 16.52
N ASN A 125 -1.01 -7.71 17.04
CA ASN A 125 -0.79 -8.92 16.26
C ASN A 125 -2.01 -9.16 15.37
N LEU A 126 -1.77 -9.79 14.25
CA LEU A 126 -2.84 -10.02 13.28
C LEU A 126 -2.59 -11.27 12.43
N ARG A 127 -3.67 -11.83 11.94
CA ARG A 127 -3.69 -12.79 10.85
C ARG A 127 -4.53 -12.24 9.72
N GLY A 128 -4.01 -12.31 8.50
CA GLY A 128 -4.64 -11.63 7.39
C GLY A 128 -4.35 -12.24 6.02
N VAL A 129 -5.10 -11.75 5.05
CA VAL A 129 -4.90 -12.01 3.62
C VAL A 129 -4.47 -10.71 2.95
N ILE A 130 -3.38 -10.77 2.20
CA ILE A 130 -2.87 -9.65 1.41
C ILE A 130 -3.10 -9.88 -0.07
N VAL A 131 -3.59 -8.87 -0.76
CA VAL A 131 -3.73 -8.86 -2.23
C VAL A 131 -3.17 -7.58 -2.82
N SER A 132 -2.71 -7.66 -4.06
CA SER A 132 -2.10 -6.53 -4.77
C SER A 132 -2.63 -6.45 -6.20
N SER A 133 -3.02 -5.26 -6.64
CA SER A 133 -3.21 -4.94 -8.05
C SER A 133 -1.94 -4.36 -8.70
N LEU A 134 -0.93 -4.02 -7.91
CA LEU A 134 0.33 -3.50 -8.39
C LEU A 134 1.14 -4.62 -9.07
N PRO A 135 1.55 -4.46 -10.33
CA PRO A 135 2.40 -5.44 -11.01
C PRO A 135 3.78 -5.51 -10.35
N THR A 136 4.30 -6.70 -10.14
CA THR A 136 5.62 -6.90 -9.56
C THR A 136 6.71 -6.32 -10.47
N GLY A 137 7.64 -5.56 -9.89
CA GLY A 137 8.77 -4.98 -10.62
C GLY A 137 8.40 -3.85 -11.60
N SER A 138 7.24 -3.21 -11.39
CA SER A 138 6.73 -2.14 -12.26
C SER A 138 7.21 -0.73 -11.90
N SER A 139 8.01 -0.58 -10.86
CA SER A 139 8.43 0.72 -10.31
C SER A 139 7.24 1.62 -9.87
N LEU A 140 6.12 1.00 -9.53
CA LEU A 140 4.91 1.68 -9.01
C LEU A 140 4.86 1.72 -7.48
N SER A 141 6.00 1.59 -6.80
CA SER A 141 6.15 1.64 -5.34
C SER A 141 5.34 0.61 -4.57
N SER A 142 5.37 -0.63 -5.04
CA SER A 142 4.72 -1.74 -4.33
C SER A 142 5.31 -1.98 -2.93
N SER A 143 6.60 -1.68 -2.71
CA SER A 143 7.24 -1.74 -1.39
C SER A 143 6.60 -0.75 -0.42
N ALA A 144 6.56 0.53 -0.78
CA ALA A 144 5.97 1.59 0.03
C ALA A 144 4.47 1.34 0.30
N ALA A 145 3.72 0.87 -0.71
CA ALA A 145 2.32 0.50 -0.52
C ALA A 145 2.16 -0.66 0.46
N LEU A 146 3.06 -1.67 0.42
CA LEU A 146 3.05 -2.78 1.37
C LEU A 146 3.38 -2.32 2.78
N GLU A 147 4.40 -1.49 2.93
CA GLU A 147 4.80 -0.89 4.21
C GLU A 147 3.67 -0.10 4.84
N LEU A 148 3.02 0.78 4.08
CA LEU A 148 1.90 1.59 4.56
C LEU A 148 0.69 0.74 4.92
N ALA A 149 0.32 -0.23 4.09
CA ALA A 149 -0.78 -1.15 4.41
C ALA A 149 -0.48 -1.94 5.69
N ALA A 150 0.76 -2.45 5.84
CA ALA A 150 1.20 -3.14 7.04
C ALA A 150 1.18 -2.20 8.26
N ALA A 151 1.65 -0.96 8.12
CA ALA A 151 1.66 0.02 9.19
C ALA A 151 0.25 0.33 9.72
N TRP A 152 -0.72 0.56 8.82
CA TRP A 152 -2.11 0.77 9.23
C TRP A 152 -2.75 -0.47 9.84
N ALA A 153 -2.42 -1.67 9.33
CA ALA A 153 -2.93 -2.90 9.91
C ALA A 153 -2.36 -3.16 11.31
N LEU A 154 -1.07 -2.92 11.52
CA LEU A 154 -0.38 -3.16 12.79
C LEU A 154 -0.73 -2.11 13.85
N ALA A 155 -0.76 -0.83 13.48
CA ALA A 155 -1.06 0.25 14.41
C ALA A 155 -2.54 0.33 14.78
N ASP A 156 -3.44 -0.02 13.85
CA ASP A 156 -4.89 -0.13 14.01
C ASP A 156 -5.52 0.81 15.06
N LEU A 157 -5.09 2.06 15.06
CA LEU A 157 -5.52 3.04 16.04
C LEU A 157 -6.91 3.58 15.69
N PRO A 158 -7.87 3.55 16.63
CA PRO A 158 -9.16 4.21 16.44
C PRO A 158 -8.95 5.70 16.14
N GLY A 159 -9.51 6.18 15.02
CA GLY A 159 -9.41 7.59 14.66
C GLY A 159 -8.19 7.98 13.83
N GLY A 160 -7.31 7.03 13.46
CA GLY A 160 -6.16 7.32 12.59
C GLY A 160 -5.00 8.02 13.30
N GLY A 161 -4.76 7.75 14.57
CA GLY A 161 -3.90 8.43 15.53
C GLY A 161 -2.43 8.75 15.16
N ILE A 162 -1.94 8.37 13.97
CA ILE A 162 -0.59 8.71 13.50
C ILE A 162 -0.72 9.63 12.28
N PRO A 163 -0.12 10.83 12.28
CA PRO A 163 -0.08 11.68 11.11
C PRO A 163 0.53 10.96 9.90
N ALA A 164 -0.05 11.14 8.72
CA ALA A 164 0.37 10.44 7.50
C ALA A 164 1.85 10.66 7.17
N LEU A 165 2.36 11.89 7.33
CA LEU A 165 3.77 12.20 7.16
C LEU A 165 4.66 11.43 8.15
N GLN A 166 4.25 11.31 9.41
CA GLN A 166 5.00 10.55 10.40
C GLN A 166 5.04 9.07 10.03
N LEU A 167 3.92 8.52 9.57
CA LEU A 167 3.82 7.13 9.14
C LEU A 167 4.70 6.88 7.91
N ALA A 168 4.69 7.79 6.92
CA ALA A 168 5.57 7.72 5.76
C ALA A 168 7.05 7.67 6.14
N ARG A 169 7.49 8.50 7.12
CA ARG A 169 8.86 8.47 7.64
C ARG A 169 9.22 7.18 8.36
N ILE A 170 8.28 6.61 9.11
CA ILE A 170 8.47 5.32 9.77
C ILE A 170 8.66 4.22 8.73
N CYS A 171 7.83 4.19 7.68
CA CYS A 171 7.95 3.24 6.59
C CYS A 171 9.25 3.42 5.80
N GLN A 172 9.65 4.65 5.48
CA GLN A 172 10.96 4.92 4.87
C GLN A 172 12.12 4.39 5.73
N ARG A 173 12.07 4.59 7.05
CA ARG A 173 13.07 4.04 7.97
C ARG A 173 13.10 2.51 7.94
N ALA A 174 11.94 1.87 7.85
CA ALA A 174 11.84 0.42 7.70
C ALA A 174 12.56 -0.06 6.44
N GLU A 175 12.31 0.59 5.30
CA GLU A 175 12.93 0.23 4.03
C GLU A 175 14.45 0.47 4.04
N ASN A 176 14.89 1.63 4.53
CA ASN A 176 16.30 1.99 4.54
C ASN A 176 17.13 1.16 5.52
N VAL A 177 16.62 0.90 6.73
CA VAL A 177 17.42 0.29 7.81
C VAL A 177 17.22 -1.21 7.90
N HIS A 178 15.96 -1.68 7.89
CA HIS A 178 15.68 -3.10 8.07
C HIS A 178 15.77 -3.86 6.75
N VAL A 179 15.13 -3.35 5.69
CA VAL A 179 15.17 -3.99 4.37
C VAL A 179 16.49 -3.71 3.66
N GLY A 180 17.16 -2.59 3.95
CA GLY A 180 18.46 -2.22 3.40
C GLY A 180 18.40 -1.69 1.98
N VAL A 181 17.29 -1.06 1.60
CA VAL A 181 17.11 -0.37 0.32
C VAL A 181 17.13 1.13 0.57
N ASN A 182 18.16 1.82 0.06
CA ASN A 182 18.25 3.27 0.20
C ASN A 182 17.24 3.96 -0.73
N CYS A 183 16.20 4.54 -0.16
CA CYS A 183 15.19 5.30 -0.88
C CYS A 183 14.97 6.68 -0.25
N GLY A 184 14.45 7.64 -1.05
CA GLY A 184 13.91 8.89 -0.56
C GLY A 184 12.54 8.71 0.10
N LEU A 185 11.90 9.82 0.49
CA LEU A 185 10.59 9.77 1.14
C LEU A 185 9.42 9.76 0.15
N MET A 186 9.65 10.05 -1.13
CA MET A 186 8.62 10.29 -2.13
C MET A 186 7.57 9.18 -2.19
N ASP A 187 8.01 7.93 -2.18
CA ASP A 187 7.16 6.76 -2.38
C ASP A 187 6.17 6.56 -1.25
N GLN A 188 6.68 6.53 -0.02
CA GLN A 188 5.86 6.41 1.17
C GLN A 188 4.99 7.65 1.38
N PHE A 189 5.53 8.84 1.08
CA PHE A 189 4.77 10.07 1.19
C PHE A 189 3.57 10.10 0.22
N ALA A 190 3.79 9.77 -1.04
CA ALA A 190 2.73 9.75 -2.04
C ALA A 190 1.64 8.71 -1.72
N SER A 191 2.04 7.54 -1.21
CA SER A 191 1.11 6.50 -0.80
C SER A 191 0.30 6.89 0.45
N ALA A 192 0.93 7.61 1.41
CA ALA A 192 0.29 8.01 2.66
C ALA A 192 -0.59 9.26 2.53
N CYS A 193 -0.14 10.25 1.75
CA CYS A 193 -0.73 11.59 1.65
C CYS A 193 -1.43 11.83 0.30
N GLY A 194 -1.49 10.83 -0.58
CA GLY A 194 -2.12 10.98 -1.90
C GLY A 194 -3.59 11.39 -1.81
N ALA A 195 -3.98 12.37 -2.63
CA ALA A 195 -5.34 12.88 -2.73
C ALA A 195 -5.97 12.50 -4.07
N ASP A 196 -7.29 12.32 -4.06
CA ASP A 196 -8.06 12.02 -5.28
C ASP A 196 -8.04 13.22 -6.22
N GLY A 197 -7.66 12.98 -7.48
CA GLY A 197 -7.60 14.02 -8.51
C GLY A 197 -6.45 15.01 -8.41
N ALA A 198 -5.45 14.72 -7.58
CA ALA A 198 -4.31 15.61 -7.40
C ALA A 198 -2.97 14.85 -7.41
N ALA A 199 -1.93 15.56 -7.87
CA ALA A 199 -0.55 15.22 -7.58
C ALA A 199 -0.08 16.03 -6.35
N ILE A 200 1.00 15.62 -5.73
CA ILE A 200 1.58 16.31 -4.58
C ILE A 200 2.90 16.94 -4.99
N LEU A 201 2.99 18.27 -4.99
CA LEU A 201 4.30 18.92 -5.07
C LEU A 201 4.93 18.89 -3.69
N LEU A 202 6.00 18.13 -3.54
CA LEU A 202 6.74 17.95 -2.29
C LEU A 202 8.17 18.51 -2.46
N ASP A 203 8.58 19.39 -1.55
CA ASP A 203 9.99 19.71 -1.31
C ASP A 203 10.57 18.68 -0.34
N CYS A 204 11.43 17.79 -0.83
CA CYS A 204 12.01 16.72 0.00
C CYS A 204 13.01 17.23 1.06
N ARG A 205 13.38 18.50 1.04
CA ARG A 205 14.25 19.13 2.04
C ARG A 205 13.48 19.61 3.25
N SER A 206 12.44 20.44 3.01
CA SER A 206 11.62 21.04 4.06
C SER A 206 10.43 20.18 4.45
N LEU A 207 10.01 19.25 3.57
CA LEU A 207 8.78 18.47 3.61
C LEU A 207 7.52 19.31 3.49
N GLU A 208 7.65 20.57 3.10
CA GLU A 208 6.54 21.38 2.67
C GLU A 208 5.93 20.78 1.41
N HIS A 209 4.62 20.68 1.40
CA HIS A 209 3.90 20.07 0.28
C HIS A 209 2.58 20.77 0.02
N ARG A 210 2.11 20.63 -1.21
CA ARG A 210 0.79 21.09 -1.60
C ARG A 210 0.19 20.20 -2.67
N GLU A 211 -1.11 20.09 -2.65
CA GLU A 211 -1.85 19.41 -3.71
C GLU A 211 -1.83 20.27 -4.99
N VAL A 212 -1.65 19.61 -6.12
CA VAL A 212 -1.74 20.17 -7.46
C VAL A 212 -2.84 19.44 -8.20
N ALA A 213 -3.96 20.11 -8.41
CA ALA A 213 -5.09 19.49 -9.09
C ALA A 213 -4.71 18.99 -10.48
N LEU A 214 -5.07 17.77 -10.79
CA LEU A 214 -4.95 17.21 -12.12
C LEU A 214 -6.21 17.53 -12.93
N PRO A 215 -6.09 17.89 -14.22
CA PRO A 215 -7.27 18.12 -15.05
C PRO A 215 -8.18 16.89 -15.08
N LEU A 216 -9.50 17.08 -14.99
CA LEU A 216 -10.50 16.01 -14.91
C LEU A 216 -10.44 14.96 -16.04
N ALA A 217 -9.84 15.31 -17.16
CA ALA A 217 -9.66 14.44 -18.33
C ALA A 217 -8.23 13.86 -18.40
N THR A 218 -7.42 13.98 -17.35
CA THR A 218 -6.04 13.46 -17.35
C THR A 218 -6.05 11.95 -17.24
N HIS A 219 -5.41 11.29 -18.21
CA HIS A 219 -5.12 9.87 -18.16
C HIS A 219 -3.62 9.67 -18.11
N THR A 220 -3.14 8.95 -17.11
CA THR A 220 -1.73 8.54 -17.05
C THR A 220 -1.59 7.18 -17.71
N LEU A 221 -0.80 7.10 -18.79
CA LEU A 221 -0.46 5.85 -19.44
C LEU A 221 0.92 5.39 -18.97
N GLY A 222 0.97 4.29 -18.24
CA GLY A 222 2.22 3.63 -17.87
C GLY A 222 2.53 2.51 -18.86
N ALA A 223 3.67 2.57 -19.54
CA ALA A 223 4.19 1.48 -20.35
C ALA A 223 5.25 0.72 -19.56
N LEU A 224 5.01 -0.57 -19.29
CA LEU A 224 6.02 -1.45 -18.69
C LEU A 224 6.81 -2.10 -19.83
N PRO A 225 8.13 -1.90 -19.93
CA PRO A 225 8.94 -2.59 -20.90
C PRO A 225 8.90 -4.10 -20.60
N GLY A 226 8.49 -4.91 -21.59
CA GLY A 226 8.52 -6.37 -21.48
C GLY A 226 9.94 -6.85 -21.20
N ARG A 227 10.13 -7.84 -20.33
CA ARG A 227 11.42 -8.50 -20.18
C ARG A 227 11.84 -9.14 -21.52
N PRO A 228 13.11 -9.05 -21.94
CA PRO A 228 13.62 -9.84 -23.05
C PRO A 228 13.35 -11.33 -22.78
N GLY A 229 12.55 -11.99 -23.61
CA GLY A 229 12.16 -13.41 -23.43
C GLY A 229 10.75 -13.66 -22.88
N ALA A 230 10.00 -12.66 -22.51
CA ALA A 230 8.57 -12.81 -22.24
C ALA A 230 7.80 -12.85 -23.57
N SER A 231 6.94 -13.87 -23.74
CA SER A 231 6.09 -14.02 -24.92
C SER A 231 5.31 -12.73 -25.25
N PRO A 232 5.06 -12.42 -26.55
CA PRO A 232 4.36 -11.19 -26.97
C PRO A 232 2.87 -11.21 -26.58
N GLY A 233 2.57 -11.06 -25.32
CA GLY A 233 1.22 -11.06 -24.75
C GLY A 233 1.14 -10.31 -23.43
N ALA A 234 2.26 -9.88 -22.88
CA ALA A 234 2.34 -9.21 -21.58
C ALA A 234 2.60 -7.69 -21.69
N SER A 235 2.15 -7.04 -22.75
CA SER A 235 2.07 -5.58 -22.76
C SER A 235 0.81 -5.18 -22.00
N THR A 236 0.97 -4.94 -20.70
CA THR A 236 -0.09 -4.39 -19.87
C THR A 236 -0.20 -2.91 -20.19
N THR A 237 -1.04 -2.57 -21.15
CA THR A 237 -1.50 -1.21 -21.36
C THR A 237 -2.43 -0.89 -20.21
N LEU A 238 -1.96 -0.18 -19.20
CA LEU A 238 -2.80 0.42 -18.17
C LEU A 238 -3.58 1.57 -18.81
N ALA A 239 -4.66 1.24 -19.51
CA ALA A 239 -5.62 2.23 -19.95
C ALA A 239 -6.44 2.64 -18.72
N GLY A 240 -6.01 3.69 -18.04
CA GLY A 240 -6.75 4.33 -16.97
C GLY A 240 -8.02 4.98 -17.52
N ARG A 241 -9.08 4.21 -17.69
CA ARG A 241 -10.43 4.79 -17.73
C ARG A 241 -10.93 4.85 -16.30
N SER A 242 -10.91 6.07 -15.74
CA SER A 242 -11.79 6.54 -14.67
C SER A 242 -12.04 5.57 -13.50
N ALA A 243 -11.01 5.18 -12.77
CA ALA A 243 -11.17 4.75 -11.38
C ALA A 243 -11.79 5.88 -10.54
N MET A 244 -11.50 7.14 -10.90
CA MET A 244 -12.05 8.35 -10.29
C MET A 244 -13.59 8.43 -10.37
N GLN A 245 -14.23 7.95 -11.46
CA GLN A 245 -15.69 7.93 -11.56
C GLN A 245 -16.34 6.79 -10.76
N ARG A 246 -15.63 5.73 -10.43
CA ARG A 246 -16.19 4.61 -9.65
C ARG A 246 -16.18 4.83 -8.15
N LEU A 247 -15.24 5.60 -7.61
CA LEU A 247 -15.26 6.02 -6.20
C LEU A 247 -16.44 6.93 -5.86
N LEU A 248 -17.02 7.62 -6.84
CA LEU A 248 -18.19 8.48 -6.67
C LEU A 248 -19.54 7.75 -6.70
N ARG A 249 -19.59 6.44 -7.01
CA ARG A 249 -20.84 5.69 -7.21
C ARG A 249 -21.12 4.57 -6.20
N SER A 250 -20.37 4.43 -5.14
CA SER A 250 -20.74 3.51 -4.06
C SER A 250 -21.50 4.25 -2.98
N PRO A 251 -22.83 4.12 -2.86
CA PRO A 251 -23.57 4.65 -1.73
C PRO A 251 -23.42 3.68 -0.57
N GLY A 252 -22.71 4.05 0.45
CA GLY A 252 -22.71 3.30 1.69
C GLY A 252 -21.40 3.31 2.46
N LYS A 253 -21.29 4.32 3.32
CA LYS A 253 -20.56 4.37 4.59
C LYS A 253 -19.05 4.12 4.61
N THR A 254 -18.42 5.20 5.05
CA THR A 254 -17.06 5.48 5.53
C THR A 254 -16.05 5.88 4.47
N ARG A 255 -16.21 7.12 3.98
CA ARG A 255 -15.08 7.93 3.54
C ARG A 255 -14.21 8.21 4.75
N ARG A 256 -13.06 7.56 4.86
CA ARG A 256 -11.94 8.14 5.59
C ARG A 256 -11.04 8.79 4.56
N SER A 257 -11.28 10.06 4.29
CA SER A 257 -10.29 10.93 3.66
C SER A 257 -9.18 11.12 4.69
N PHE A 258 -8.02 10.61 4.40
CA PHE A 258 -6.84 10.94 5.18
C PHE A 258 -6.44 12.36 4.76
N HIS A 259 -6.73 13.34 5.60
CA HIS A 259 -6.19 14.67 5.44
C HIS A 259 -4.81 14.68 6.08
N CYS A 260 -3.79 15.02 5.28
CA CYS A 260 -2.50 15.40 5.82
C CYS A 260 -2.72 16.76 6.51
N ALA A 261 -2.89 16.74 7.85
CA ALA A 261 -2.96 17.98 8.61
C ALA A 261 -1.57 18.60 8.63
N THR A 262 -1.50 19.87 8.21
CA THR A 262 -0.34 20.75 8.34
C THR A 262 -0.01 21.02 9.80
#